data_f489343b4b281ffbcfe9d810656513b5
#
_entry.id   f489343b4b281ffbcfe9d810656513b5
#
_cell.length_a   1.000
_cell.length_b   1.000
_cell.length_c   1.000
_cell.angle_alpha   90.00
_cell.angle_beta   90.00
_cell.angle_gamma   90.00
#
_symmetry.space_group_name_H-M   'P 1'
#
loop_
_entity.id
_entity.type
_entity.pdbx_description
1 polymer ?
#
loop_
_entity_poly.entity_id
_entity_poly.type
_entity_poly.pdbx_seq_one_letter_code
_entity_poly.pdbx_strand_id
1 'polypeptide(L)'
;MYRILKKEGRAKRGELHTVHGVIQTPVFMNVGTAAAIKGAVSTKDLEGIGTQVELSNTYHLHVRPGDEVIKKLGGIHRFMSWDRPVLTDSGGFQVFSLAGLRRIKEEGVYFHS
;
A
#
# COMPACT_ATOMS: atom_id res chain seq x y z
N MET A 1 -0.23 10.80 -12.44
CA MET A 1 0.78 11.73 -13.02
C MET A 1 1.45 12.52 -11.92
N TYR A 2 2.76 12.65 -11.99
CA TYR A 2 3.54 13.42 -11.03
C TYR A 2 3.87 14.80 -11.60
N ARG A 3 3.72 15.84 -10.78
CA ARG A 3 3.96 17.22 -11.19
C ARG A 3 4.86 17.91 -10.17
N ILE A 4 6.00 18.45 -10.63
CA ILE A 4 6.91 19.21 -9.77
C ILE A 4 6.41 20.64 -9.68
N LEU A 5 6.15 21.12 -8.45
CA LEU A 5 5.68 22.48 -8.19
C LEU A 5 6.82 23.43 -7.90
N LYS A 6 7.86 22.98 -7.18
CA LYS A 6 8.99 23.82 -6.80
C LYS A 6 10.24 22.99 -6.62
N LYS A 7 11.38 23.54 -7.00
CA LYS A 7 12.70 22.97 -6.75
C LYS A 7 13.54 23.98 -5.98
N GLU A 8 14.35 23.46 -5.03
CA GLU A 8 15.31 24.26 -4.29
C GLU A 8 16.54 23.41 -4.02
N GLY A 9 17.61 23.64 -4.82
CA GLY A 9 18.74 22.74 -4.83
C GLY A 9 18.34 21.35 -5.29
N ARG A 10 18.54 20.34 -4.43
CA ARG A 10 18.09 18.95 -4.68
C ARG A 10 16.68 18.67 -4.16
N ALA A 11 16.13 19.60 -3.38
CA ALA A 11 14.80 19.44 -2.83
C ALA A 11 13.74 19.74 -3.89
N LYS A 12 12.66 18.96 -3.87
CA LYS A 12 11.53 19.11 -4.80
C LYS A 12 10.22 19.02 -4.04
N ARG A 13 9.29 19.92 -4.36
CA ARG A 13 7.90 19.87 -3.92
C ARG A 13 7.05 19.51 -5.11
N GLY A 14 6.19 18.52 -4.97
CA GLY A 14 5.38 18.07 -6.08
C GLY A 14 4.01 17.55 -5.68
N GLU A 15 3.28 17.12 -6.69
CA GLU A 15 1.96 16.49 -6.54
C GLU A 15 1.91 15.21 -7.36
N LEU A 16 1.44 14.14 -6.74
CA LEU A 16 1.13 12.89 -7.44
C LEU A 16 -0.38 12.78 -7.55
N HIS A 17 -0.89 12.80 -8.79
CA HIS A 17 -2.32 12.72 -9.06
C HIS A 17 -2.73 11.25 -9.22
N THR A 18 -3.66 10.80 -8.37
CA THR A 18 -4.20 9.44 -8.41
C THR A 18 -5.71 9.47 -8.55
N VAL A 19 -6.31 8.31 -8.82
CA VAL A 19 -7.78 8.18 -8.92
C VAL A 19 -8.48 8.57 -7.62
N HIS A 20 -7.84 8.31 -6.47
CA HIS A 20 -8.43 8.59 -5.15
C HIS A 20 -7.97 9.90 -4.54
N GLY A 21 -7.29 10.73 -5.29
CA GLY A 21 -6.89 12.06 -4.82
C GLY A 21 -5.46 12.43 -5.17
N VAL A 22 -5.06 13.62 -4.74
CA VAL A 22 -3.74 14.18 -4.98
C VAL A 22 -2.88 14.00 -3.73
N ILE A 23 -1.67 13.48 -3.93
CA ILE A 23 -0.68 13.33 -2.87
C ILE A 23 0.32 14.46 -2.98
N GLN A 24 0.46 15.25 -1.91
CA GLN A 24 1.47 16.31 -1.82
C GLN A 24 2.81 15.69 -1.43
N THR A 25 3.87 15.94 -2.18
CA THR A 25 5.19 15.39 -1.89
C THR A 25 6.17 16.49 -1.45
N PRO A 26 7.13 16.20 -0.59
CA PRO A 26 7.42 14.89 0.00
C PRO A 26 6.32 14.42 0.96
N VAL A 27 6.16 13.11 1.09
CA VAL A 27 5.11 12.52 1.90
C VAL A 27 5.63 11.27 2.62
N PHE A 28 5.11 11.03 3.82
CA PHE A 28 5.35 9.78 4.55
C PHE A 28 4.17 8.82 4.27
N MET A 29 4.50 7.59 3.91
CA MET A 29 3.50 6.55 3.71
C MET A 29 3.46 5.63 4.92
N ASN A 30 2.33 5.63 5.63
CA ASN A 30 2.12 4.73 6.75
C ASN A 30 1.91 3.31 6.23
N VAL A 31 2.58 2.34 6.86
CA VAL A 31 2.52 0.95 6.42
C VAL A 31 1.38 0.22 7.13
N GLY A 32 0.38 -0.18 6.35
CA GLY A 32 -0.71 -1.04 6.82
C GLY A 32 -0.47 -2.46 6.33
N THR A 33 0.01 -3.34 7.19
CA THR A 33 0.42 -4.69 6.81
C THR A 33 -0.73 -5.49 6.19
N ALA A 34 -1.90 -5.46 6.82
CA ALA A 34 -3.09 -6.18 6.37
C ALA A 34 -4.30 -5.23 6.33
N ALA A 35 -4.18 -4.16 5.54
CA ALA A 35 -5.17 -3.10 5.40
C ALA A 35 -5.36 -2.27 6.68
N ALA A 36 -4.45 -2.42 7.65
CA ALA A 36 -4.43 -1.63 8.87
C ALA A 36 -3.02 -1.63 9.45
N ILE A 37 -2.69 -0.61 10.22
CA ILE A 37 -1.41 -0.52 10.91
C ILE A 37 -1.48 -1.42 12.15
N LYS A 38 -0.42 -2.18 12.37
CA LYS A 38 -0.33 -3.03 13.58
C LYS A 38 -0.38 -2.18 14.84
N GLY A 39 -1.06 -2.69 15.85
CA GLY A 39 -1.22 -2.02 17.12
C GLY A 39 -2.57 -1.31 17.22
N ALA A 40 -2.59 -0.10 17.75
CA ALA A 40 -3.83 0.61 18.07
C ALA A 40 -4.18 1.75 17.09
N VAL A 41 -3.52 1.82 15.94
CA VAL A 41 -3.77 2.90 14.98
C VAL A 41 -4.80 2.46 13.95
N SER A 42 -5.97 3.12 13.95
CA SER A 42 -7.06 2.85 13.02
C SER A 42 -7.00 3.76 11.79
N THR A 43 -7.80 3.44 10.77
CA THR A 43 -8.01 4.30 9.61
C THR A 43 -8.46 5.70 10.02
N LYS A 44 -9.37 5.79 10.99
CA LYS A 44 -9.87 7.05 11.52
C LYS A 44 -8.76 7.87 12.17
N ASP A 45 -7.83 7.24 12.87
CA ASP A 45 -6.67 7.92 13.45
C ASP A 45 -5.78 8.51 12.37
N LEU A 46 -5.54 7.77 11.27
CA LEU A 46 -4.75 8.24 10.14
C LEU A 46 -5.40 9.44 9.46
N GLU A 47 -6.71 9.43 9.29
CA GLU A 47 -7.44 10.56 8.73
C GLU A 47 -7.29 11.79 9.62
N GLY A 48 -7.36 11.61 10.93
CA GLY A 48 -7.25 12.69 11.92
C GLY A 48 -5.88 13.37 11.91
N ILE A 49 -4.80 12.67 11.60
CA ILE A 49 -3.46 13.27 11.53
C ILE A 49 -3.07 13.70 10.12
N GLY A 50 -3.98 13.62 9.16
CA GLY A 50 -3.76 14.11 7.80
C GLY A 50 -2.93 13.19 6.91
N THR A 51 -2.90 11.89 7.18
CA THR A 51 -2.22 10.91 6.32
C THR A 51 -2.80 10.96 4.92
N GLN A 52 -1.95 11.11 3.90
CA GLN A 52 -2.38 11.26 2.51
C GLN A 52 -2.46 9.94 1.77
N VAL A 53 -1.56 9.01 2.09
CA VAL A 53 -1.44 7.74 1.38
C VAL A 53 -1.06 6.66 2.38
N GLU A 54 -1.65 5.47 2.22
CA GLU A 54 -1.32 4.32 3.05
C GLU A 54 -0.77 3.21 2.16
N LEU A 55 0.27 2.52 2.64
CA LEU A 55 0.84 1.38 1.94
C LEU A 55 0.26 0.09 2.52
N SER A 56 -0.27 -0.77 1.66
CA SER A 56 -0.78 -2.09 2.04
C SER A 56 0.10 -3.18 1.44
N ASN A 57 0.38 -4.20 2.24
CA ASN A 57 1.25 -5.30 1.81
C ASN A 57 0.46 -6.36 1.05
N THR A 58 0.78 -6.52 -0.22
CA THR A 58 0.09 -7.43 -1.14
C THR A 58 0.19 -8.89 -0.67
N TYR A 59 1.36 -9.32 -0.25
CA TYR A 59 1.55 -10.70 0.21
C TYR A 59 0.69 -11.01 1.43
N HIS A 60 0.71 -10.15 2.43
CA HIS A 60 -0.09 -10.36 3.65
C HIS A 60 -1.59 -10.38 3.37
N LEU A 61 -2.07 -9.52 2.50
CA LEU A 61 -3.48 -9.49 2.12
C LEU A 61 -3.89 -10.74 1.32
N HIS A 62 -3.00 -11.25 0.47
CA HIS A 62 -3.22 -12.47 -0.27
C HIS A 62 -3.34 -13.68 0.65
N VAL A 63 -2.48 -13.77 1.66
CA VAL A 63 -2.52 -14.86 2.63
C VAL A 63 -3.74 -14.76 3.55
N ARG A 64 -4.07 -13.56 4.00
CA ARG A 64 -5.18 -13.33 4.94
C ARG A 64 -5.73 -11.91 4.78
N PRO A 65 -6.97 -11.71 4.42
CA PRO A 65 -8.06 -12.69 4.26
C PRO A 65 -8.10 -13.38 2.89
N GLY A 66 -7.29 -12.96 1.91
CA GLY A 66 -7.26 -13.46 0.56
C GLY A 66 -7.95 -12.53 -0.43
N ASP A 67 -7.54 -12.62 -1.70
CA ASP A 67 -7.99 -11.73 -2.76
C ASP A 67 -9.50 -11.77 -2.97
N GLU A 68 -10.09 -12.96 -2.88
CA GLU A 68 -11.52 -13.14 -3.12
C GLU A 68 -12.38 -12.45 -2.07
N VAL A 69 -11.94 -12.49 -0.81
CA VAL A 69 -12.63 -11.79 0.27
C VAL A 69 -12.60 -10.28 0.06
N ILE A 70 -11.43 -9.75 -0.30
CA ILE A 70 -11.28 -8.31 -0.57
C ILE A 70 -12.16 -7.90 -1.76
N LYS A 71 -12.20 -8.72 -2.81
CA LYS A 71 -13.06 -8.47 -3.96
C LYS A 71 -14.55 -8.46 -3.59
N LYS A 72 -14.98 -9.43 -2.79
CA LYS A 72 -16.38 -9.51 -2.32
C LYS A 72 -16.76 -8.32 -1.46
N LEU A 73 -15.82 -7.76 -0.71
CA LEU A 73 -16.05 -6.58 0.13
C LEU A 73 -15.93 -5.26 -0.64
N GLY A 74 -15.80 -5.31 -1.95
CA GLY A 74 -15.79 -4.11 -2.80
C GLY A 74 -14.43 -3.51 -3.12
N GLY A 75 -13.37 -4.27 -2.91
CA GLY A 75 -12.00 -3.83 -3.16
C GLY A 75 -11.28 -3.32 -1.91
N ILE A 76 -10.00 -2.99 -2.06
CA ILE A 76 -9.15 -2.66 -0.92
C ILE A 76 -9.61 -1.40 -0.18
N HIS A 77 -10.05 -0.36 -0.90
CA HIS A 77 -10.52 0.88 -0.27
C HIS A 77 -11.72 0.65 0.63
N ARG A 78 -12.69 -0.12 0.16
CA ARG A 78 -13.87 -0.47 0.97
C ARG A 78 -13.51 -1.38 2.13
N PHE A 79 -12.63 -2.34 1.89
CA PHE A 79 -12.15 -3.23 2.94
C PHE A 79 -11.47 -2.48 4.08
N MET A 80 -10.66 -1.47 3.74
CA MET A 80 -9.96 -0.63 4.71
C MET A 80 -10.82 0.48 5.31
N SER A 81 -11.95 0.80 4.70
CA SER A 81 -12.71 2.03 4.96
C SER A 81 -11.84 3.28 4.76
N TRP A 82 -11.02 3.29 3.72
CA TRP A 82 -10.06 4.34 3.39
C TRP A 82 -10.36 4.85 1.99
N ASP A 83 -10.66 6.13 1.85
CA ASP A 83 -11.04 6.73 0.58
C ASP A 83 -9.89 7.48 -0.11
N ARG A 84 -8.75 7.58 0.55
CA ARG A 84 -7.55 8.26 0.04
C ARG A 84 -6.66 7.29 -0.74
N PRO A 85 -5.61 7.78 -1.42
CA PRO A 85 -4.72 6.90 -2.17
C PRO A 85 -4.10 5.77 -1.35
N VAL A 86 -3.94 4.62 -1.99
CA VAL A 86 -3.28 3.43 -1.43
C VAL A 86 -2.18 3.01 -2.40
N LEU A 87 -0.99 2.75 -1.86
CA LEU A 87 0.08 2.11 -2.60
C LEU A 87 0.14 0.65 -2.17
N THR A 88 0.03 -0.26 -3.12
CA THR A 88 0.25 -1.68 -2.85
C THR A 88 1.64 -2.04 -3.35
N ASP A 89 2.39 -2.78 -2.54
CA ASP A 89 3.72 -3.20 -2.92
C ASP A 89 3.68 -4.40 -3.87
N SER A 90 4.83 -4.70 -4.46
CA SER A 90 4.96 -5.85 -5.37
C SER A 90 5.12 -7.19 -4.66
N GLY A 91 5.35 -7.17 -3.35
CA GLY A 91 5.73 -8.36 -2.60
C GLY A 91 7.16 -8.82 -2.84
N GLY A 92 7.97 -8.00 -3.53
CA GLY A 92 9.33 -8.37 -3.89
C GLY A 92 10.23 -8.73 -2.72
N PHE A 93 10.09 -8.01 -1.60
CA PHE A 93 10.84 -8.33 -0.39
C PHE A 93 10.50 -9.73 0.13
N GLN A 94 9.22 -10.09 0.14
CA GLN A 94 8.76 -11.40 0.59
C GLN A 94 9.24 -12.52 -0.33
N VAL A 95 9.41 -12.25 -1.62
CA VAL A 95 9.97 -13.23 -2.56
C VAL A 95 11.36 -13.66 -2.11
N PHE A 96 12.18 -12.74 -1.63
CA PHE A 96 13.53 -13.06 -1.15
C PHE A 96 13.55 -13.53 0.29
N SER A 97 12.82 -12.86 1.18
CA SER A 97 12.88 -13.14 2.63
C SER A 97 12.22 -14.47 3.02
N LEU A 98 11.24 -14.93 2.23
CA LEU A 98 10.51 -16.18 2.49
C LEU A 98 10.98 -17.31 1.57
N ALA A 99 12.28 -17.41 1.32
CA ALA A 99 12.88 -18.35 0.37
C ALA A 99 12.44 -19.81 0.57
N GLY A 100 12.22 -20.24 1.83
CA GLY A 100 11.77 -21.61 2.12
C GLY A 100 10.31 -21.87 1.77
N LEU A 101 9.53 -20.84 1.52
CA LEU A 101 8.10 -20.93 1.22
C LEU A 101 7.77 -20.59 -0.24
N ARG A 102 8.78 -20.31 -1.06
CA ARG A 102 8.58 -19.92 -2.44
C ARG A 102 9.15 -20.90 -3.44
N ARG A 103 8.60 -20.87 -4.63
CA ARG A 103 9.10 -21.60 -5.79
C ARG A 103 9.08 -20.67 -6.99
N ILE A 104 10.24 -20.41 -7.59
CA ILE A 104 10.39 -19.52 -8.73
C ILE A 104 10.37 -20.31 -10.03
N LYS A 105 9.52 -19.90 -10.98
CA LYS A 105 9.42 -20.46 -12.33
C LYS A 105 9.33 -19.32 -13.34
N GLU A 106 9.48 -19.62 -14.62
CA GLU A 106 9.33 -18.61 -15.69
C GLU A 106 7.97 -17.91 -15.65
N GLU A 107 6.91 -18.63 -15.35
CA GLU A 107 5.54 -18.08 -15.29
C GLU A 107 5.32 -17.18 -14.08
N GLY A 108 6.14 -17.28 -13.05
CA GLY A 108 5.96 -16.50 -11.84
C GLY A 108 6.59 -17.13 -10.61
N VAL A 109 6.11 -16.73 -9.45
CA VAL A 109 6.58 -17.18 -8.15
C VAL A 109 5.45 -17.90 -7.43
N TYR A 110 5.71 -19.08 -6.89
CA TYR A 110 4.75 -19.86 -6.12
C TYR A 110 5.15 -19.86 -4.65
N PHE A 111 4.16 -19.72 -3.78
CA PHE A 111 4.35 -19.73 -2.33
C PHE A 111 3.54 -20.84 -1.69
N HIS A 112 4.07 -21.41 -0.62
CA HIS A 112 3.33 -22.27 0.30
C HIS A 112 2.85 -21.41 1.47
N SER A 113 1.58 -21.51 1.77
CA SER A 113 1.00 -20.81 2.90
C SER A 113 0.88 -21.72 4.13
#